data_58acd4f21180a02e7e8dfa0c65ee27e1
#
_entry.id   58acd4f21180a02e7e8dfa0c65ee27e1
#
_cell.length_a   1.000
_cell.length_b   1.000
_cell.length_c   1.000
_cell.angle_alpha   90.00
_cell.angle_beta   90.00
_cell.angle_gamma   90.00
#
_symmetry.space_group_name_H-M   'P 1'
#
loop_
_entity.id
_entity.type
_entity.pdbx_description
1 polymer ?
#
loop_
_entity_poly.entity_id
_entity_poly.type
_entity_poly.pdbx_seq_one_letter_code
_entity_poly.pdbx_strand_id
1 'polypeptide(L)'
;MDRRTLLKSAAALAAGAALAPAAERDWTGKQPTRYPDPDLVALDKRFNKYKLGNTPIVRLHTGMMWAEGPAWNGVGRYLVWSDIPNDVQLRWLNEDGHVSVFRRPAGNSNGNTFDYQGRQISFEHGNRRVVRYEYDGSITVLADKFDGKPLNAPNDGAVHPDGSLWFTDPGYGSLMNYEGNKGELHLKEAVYRIDPKGKIEKLTDDIYKPNGLCFSPDYKKVYIADTGASHYEKAPKNIKVWDIVNDGKKVENGREFVSMMMAVEQRGGLKGESKNLAGFADGIRCDVDGNVWASAGWVGDGYDGVHVFAPDGTRIGLIRLPEICSNVCFGGPKRNRLFMTGSQSLYAVYVETQGAHIT
;
A
#
# COMPACT_ATOMS: atom_id res chain seq x y z
N MET A 1 10.20 -56.04 30.17
CA MET A 1 9.55 -54.74 29.97
C MET A 1 8.32 -54.93 29.12
N ASP A 2 7.16 -54.70 29.71
CA ASP A 2 5.88 -54.96 29.06
C ASP A 2 5.59 -53.87 27.99
N ARG A 3 5.04 -54.30 26.84
CA ARG A 3 4.65 -53.42 25.74
C ARG A 3 3.77 -52.23 26.15
N ARG A 4 3.00 -52.37 27.23
CA ARG A 4 2.16 -51.31 27.81
C ARG A 4 2.97 -50.25 28.51
N THR A 5 4.13 -50.56 29.06
CA THR A 5 5.04 -49.60 29.71
C THR A 5 5.78 -48.79 28.65
N LEU A 6 6.13 -49.38 27.52
CA LEU A 6 6.78 -48.69 26.39
C LEU A 6 5.86 -47.70 25.73
N LEU A 7 4.58 -48.03 25.57
CA LEU A 7 3.57 -47.13 24.99
C LEU A 7 3.20 -45.96 25.91
N LYS A 8 3.25 -46.17 27.23
CA LYS A 8 3.03 -45.07 28.17
C LYS A 8 4.22 -44.10 28.24
N SER A 9 5.44 -44.57 28.05
CA SER A 9 6.64 -43.72 27.99
C SER A 9 6.72 -42.92 26.68
N ALA A 10 6.21 -43.46 25.56
CA ALA A 10 6.14 -42.75 24.29
C ALA A 10 5.04 -41.64 24.28
N ALA A 11 3.94 -41.87 25.00
CA ALA A 11 2.87 -40.86 25.13
C ALA A 11 3.23 -39.72 26.09
N ALA A 12 4.14 -39.95 27.05
CA ALA A 12 4.58 -38.91 28.00
C ALA A 12 5.67 -37.99 27.40
N LEU A 13 6.37 -38.42 26.36
CA LEU A 13 7.36 -37.58 25.65
C LEU A 13 6.74 -36.66 24.57
N ALA A 14 5.46 -36.89 24.21
CA ALA A 14 4.77 -36.08 23.24
C ALA A 14 4.06 -34.83 23.85
N ALA A 15 4.03 -34.75 25.18
CA ALA A 15 3.26 -33.70 25.90
C ALA A 15 4.10 -32.52 26.43
N GLY A 16 5.34 -32.37 25.98
CA GLY A 16 6.26 -31.38 26.58
C GLY A 16 7.11 -30.57 25.62
N ALA A 17 6.87 -30.58 24.32
CA ALA A 17 7.49 -29.62 23.44
C ALA A 17 6.63 -28.33 23.50
N ALA A 18 6.84 -27.48 24.52
CA ALA A 18 6.51 -26.09 24.42
C ALA A 18 7.20 -25.58 23.15
N LEU A 19 6.43 -25.24 22.14
CA LEU A 19 6.95 -24.53 20.97
C LEU A 19 7.67 -23.30 21.54
N ALA A 20 9.00 -23.28 21.42
CA ALA A 20 9.77 -22.09 21.73
C ALA A 20 9.13 -20.93 20.96
N PRO A 21 8.98 -19.74 21.56
CA PRO A 21 8.48 -18.59 20.82
C PRO A 21 9.26 -18.49 19.52
N ALA A 22 8.56 -18.31 18.42
CA ALA A 22 9.19 -18.17 17.12
C ALA A 22 10.27 -17.10 17.27
N ALA A 23 11.53 -17.44 16.99
CA ALA A 23 12.63 -16.51 17.11
C ALA A 23 12.28 -15.26 16.29
N GLU A 24 12.50 -14.10 16.87
CA GLU A 24 12.28 -12.84 16.19
C GLU A 24 13.06 -12.83 14.86
N ARG A 25 12.40 -12.43 13.78
CA ARG A 25 12.98 -12.45 12.43
C ARG A 25 14.16 -11.50 12.35
N ASP A 26 15.30 -11.99 11.88
CA ASP A 26 16.45 -11.15 11.57
C ASP A 26 16.23 -10.39 10.25
N TRP A 27 15.86 -9.12 10.37
CA TRP A 27 15.69 -8.23 9.23
C TRP A 27 17.01 -7.66 8.68
N THR A 28 18.17 -7.99 9.28
CA THR A 28 19.49 -7.56 8.78
C THR A 28 20.01 -8.46 7.65
N GLY A 29 19.38 -9.63 7.45
CA GLY A 29 19.79 -10.63 6.47
C GLY A 29 21.01 -11.45 6.88
N LYS A 30 21.54 -11.29 8.11
CA LYS A 30 22.65 -12.09 8.62
C LYS A 30 22.26 -13.53 8.91
N GLN A 31 21.00 -13.77 9.25
CA GLN A 31 20.44 -15.10 9.46
C GLN A 31 19.50 -15.45 8.30
N PRO A 32 19.57 -16.69 7.78
CA PRO A 32 18.70 -17.09 6.68
C PRO A 32 17.24 -17.20 7.14
N THR A 33 16.32 -16.76 6.30
CA THR A 33 14.88 -16.99 6.50
C THR A 33 14.55 -18.43 6.13
N ARG A 34 13.79 -19.12 6.98
CA ARG A 34 13.28 -20.46 6.68
C ARG A 34 12.23 -20.38 5.57
N TYR A 35 12.33 -21.27 4.59
CA TYR A 35 11.35 -21.41 3.52
C TYR A 35 10.31 -22.52 3.81
N PRO A 36 9.07 -22.36 3.31
CA PRO A 36 8.50 -21.12 2.79
C PRO A 36 8.48 -20.03 3.87
N ASP A 37 8.56 -18.75 3.44
CA ASP A 37 8.55 -17.64 4.37
C ASP A 37 7.26 -17.67 5.23
N PRO A 38 7.37 -17.74 6.57
CA PRO A 38 6.21 -17.89 7.46
C PRO A 38 5.31 -16.63 7.49
N ASP A 39 5.82 -15.50 7.01
CA ASP A 39 5.08 -14.24 6.96
C ASP A 39 4.28 -14.04 5.66
N LEU A 40 4.43 -14.97 4.70
CA LEU A 40 3.56 -15.10 3.54
C LEU A 40 2.43 -16.09 3.84
N VAL A 41 1.32 -15.61 4.35
CA VAL A 41 0.22 -16.42 4.88
C VAL A 41 -0.87 -16.61 3.85
N ALA A 42 -1.15 -17.86 3.46
CA ALA A 42 -2.33 -18.18 2.68
C ALA A 42 -3.54 -18.36 3.64
N LEU A 43 -4.52 -17.49 3.51
CA LEU A 43 -5.79 -17.54 4.27
C LEU A 43 -6.87 -18.32 3.51
N ASP A 44 -6.74 -18.36 2.17
CA ASP A 44 -7.55 -19.15 1.27
C ASP A 44 -6.61 -19.87 0.27
N LYS A 45 -7.01 -21.06 -0.20
CA LYS A 45 -6.23 -21.87 -1.15
C LYS A 45 -5.89 -21.13 -2.46
N ARG A 46 -6.69 -20.14 -2.84
CA ARG A 46 -6.46 -19.29 -4.02
C ARG A 46 -5.15 -18.51 -3.93
N PHE A 47 -4.69 -18.16 -2.73
CA PHE A 47 -3.45 -17.42 -2.55
C PHE A 47 -2.20 -18.26 -2.84
N ASN A 48 -2.29 -19.59 -2.76
CA ASN A 48 -1.12 -20.47 -2.97
C ASN A 48 -0.48 -20.31 -4.36
N LYS A 49 -1.24 -19.89 -5.39
CA LYS A 49 -0.67 -19.65 -6.72
C LYS A 49 0.18 -18.38 -6.79
N TYR A 50 0.01 -17.45 -5.85
CA TYR A 50 0.77 -16.19 -5.79
C TYR A 50 2.00 -16.28 -4.90
N LYS A 51 2.04 -17.29 -4.03
CA LYS A 51 3.10 -17.49 -3.05
C LYS A 51 4.22 -18.34 -3.62
N LEU A 52 5.40 -17.76 -3.76
CA LEU A 52 6.62 -18.51 -4.09
C LEU A 52 7.18 -19.18 -2.84
N GLY A 53 7.54 -20.49 -2.97
CA GLY A 53 8.00 -21.27 -1.84
C GLY A 53 9.43 -20.98 -1.39
N ASN A 54 10.22 -20.30 -2.20
CA ASN A 54 11.66 -20.06 -2.03
C ASN A 54 12.07 -18.58 -2.09
N THR A 55 11.17 -17.68 -1.76
CA THR A 55 11.45 -16.25 -1.67
C THR A 55 11.16 -15.71 -0.27
N PRO A 56 12.07 -14.93 0.32
CA PRO A 56 11.81 -14.25 1.57
C PRO A 56 11.22 -12.86 1.35
N ILE A 57 10.54 -12.31 2.34
CA ILE A 57 10.38 -10.88 2.47
C ILE A 57 11.74 -10.32 2.87
N VAL A 58 12.24 -9.33 2.15
CA VAL A 58 13.52 -8.67 2.45
C VAL A 58 13.30 -7.21 2.81
N ARG A 59 14.03 -6.70 3.79
CA ARG A 59 14.10 -5.27 4.08
C ARG A 59 15.23 -4.66 3.25
N LEU A 60 14.89 -3.78 2.33
CA LEU A 60 15.83 -3.16 1.40
C LEU A 60 16.49 -1.91 1.98
N HIS A 61 15.75 -1.17 2.81
CA HIS A 61 16.22 0.07 3.43
C HIS A 61 15.45 0.33 4.73
N THR A 62 16.06 1.12 5.65
CA THR A 62 15.44 1.55 6.91
C THR A 62 16.04 2.89 7.36
N GLY A 63 15.40 3.55 8.33
CA GLY A 63 15.84 4.81 8.90
C GLY A 63 15.01 6.01 8.44
N MET A 64 13.87 5.78 7.81
CA MET A 64 12.90 6.82 7.48
C MET A 64 12.04 7.18 8.69
N MET A 65 11.36 8.31 8.63
CA MET A 65 10.37 8.71 9.64
C MET A 65 8.97 8.23 9.28
N TRP A 66 8.57 8.41 8.01
CA TRP A 66 7.32 7.86 7.47
C TRP A 66 7.47 7.65 5.96
N ALA A 67 7.73 6.40 5.59
CA ALA A 67 7.92 6.00 4.20
C ALA A 67 6.58 5.84 3.49
N GLU A 68 6.45 6.42 2.29
CA GLU A 68 5.21 6.45 1.52
C GLU A 68 5.43 6.43 0.01
N GLY A 69 4.34 6.21 -0.74
CA GLY A 69 4.21 6.42 -2.16
C GLY A 69 5.24 5.75 -3.04
N PRO A 70 5.47 4.44 -2.91
CA PRO A 70 6.41 3.74 -3.77
C PRO A 70 5.89 3.68 -5.21
N ALA A 71 6.74 3.99 -6.18
CA ALA A 71 6.44 3.91 -7.60
C ALA A 71 7.62 3.35 -8.39
N TRP A 72 7.34 2.43 -9.30
CA TRP A 72 8.34 1.76 -10.12
C TRP A 72 8.49 2.43 -11.49
N ASN A 73 9.69 2.86 -11.83
CA ASN A 73 10.04 3.26 -13.18
C ASN A 73 10.58 2.07 -13.98
N GLY A 74 9.79 1.57 -14.92
CA GLY A 74 10.15 0.40 -15.72
C GLY A 74 11.27 0.65 -16.73
N VAL A 75 11.44 1.88 -17.20
CA VAL A 75 12.50 2.27 -18.16
C VAL A 75 13.83 2.44 -17.45
N GLY A 76 13.83 3.23 -16.38
CA GLY A 76 15.03 3.48 -15.57
C GLY A 76 15.35 2.36 -14.58
N ARG A 77 14.46 1.35 -14.41
CA ARG A 77 14.60 0.18 -13.57
C ARG A 77 14.93 0.54 -12.12
N TYR A 78 14.19 1.51 -11.58
CA TYR A 78 14.33 1.97 -10.20
C TYR A 78 12.97 2.18 -9.52
N LEU A 79 12.98 2.08 -8.20
CA LEU A 79 11.87 2.47 -7.35
C LEU A 79 12.14 3.86 -6.77
N VAL A 80 11.14 4.74 -6.77
CA VAL A 80 11.13 5.95 -5.96
C VAL A 80 10.10 5.80 -4.84
N TRP A 81 10.33 6.44 -3.70
CA TRP A 81 9.36 6.59 -2.63
C TRP A 81 9.66 7.84 -1.81
N SER A 82 8.71 8.26 -1.01
CA SER A 82 8.81 9.45 -0.16
C SER A 82 9.15 9.07 1.28
N ASP A 83 9.93 9.90 1.95
CA ASP A 83 9.99 10.01 3.40
C ASP A 83 9.42 11.38 3.75
N ILE A 84 8.12 11.41 4.03
CA ILE A 84 7.33 12.65 4.05
C ILE A 84 7.86 13.67 5.05
N PRO A 85 8.08 13.31 6.36
CA PRO A 85 8.52 14.30 7.35
C PRO A 85 9.92 14.85 7.11
N ASN A 86 10.78 14.06 6.48
CA ASN A 86 12.13 14.48 6.12
C ASN A 86 12.19 15.30 4.81
N ASP A 87 11.03 15.49 4.16
CA ASP A 87 10.91 16.24 2.90
C ASP A 87 11.85 15.73 1.81
N VAL A 88 11.89 14.39 1.63
CA VAL A 88 12.80 13.74 0.71
C VAL A 88 12.13 12.63 -0.08
N GLN A 89 12.50 12.51 -1.35
CA GLN A 89 12.28 11.29 -2.13
C GLN A 89 13.57 10.48 -2.19
N LEU A 90 13.45 9.18 -1.97
CA LEU A 90 14.53 8.20 -2.07
C LEU A 90 14.36 7.39 -3.35
N ARG A 91 15.48 6.82 -3.82
CA ARG A 91 15.52 5.95 -5.00
C ARG A 91 16.32 4.68 -4.70
N TRP A 92 15.76 3.52 -5.03
CA TRP A 92 16.43 2.23 -5.02
C TRP A 92 16.68 1.76 -6.45
N LEU A 93 17.93 1.41 -6.79
CA LEU A 93 18.32 0.91 -8.10
C LEU A 93 18.22 -0.62 -8.13
N ASN A 94 17.62 -1.17 -9.19
CA ASN A 94 17.45 -2.62 -9.34
C ASN A 94 18.78 -3.34 -9.64
N GLU A 95 19.72 -2.65 -10.25
CA GLU A 95 20.98 -3.22 -10.74
C GLU A 95 21.91 -3.63 -9.60
N ASP A 96 22.01 -2.81 -8.58
CA ASP A 96 22.99 -2.99 -7.47
C ASP A 96 22.36 -2.87 -6.07
N GLY A 97 21.07 -2.55 -5.99
CA GLY A 97 20.36 -2.34 -4.72
C GLY A 97 20.71 -1.05 -4.01
N HIS A 98 21.45 -0.13 -4.66
CA HIS A 98 21.85 1.14 -4.06
C HIS A 98 20.65 2.03 -3.77
N VAL A 99 20.62 2.61 -2.55
CA VAL A 99 19.65 3.62 -2.14
C VAL A 99 20.31 4.99 -2.08
N SER A 100 19.68 5.96 -2.72
CA SER A 100 20.15 7.35 -2.73
C SER A 100 19.01 8.34 -2.52
N VAL A 101 19.34 9.54 -2.03
CA VAL A 101 18.42 10.67 -2.10
C VAL A 101 18.21 11.00 -3.56
N PHE A 102 16.95 10.97 -3.98
CA PHE A 102 16.57 11.28 -5.36
C PHE A 102 16.19 12.75 -5.52
N ARG A 103 15.49 13.30 -4.49
CA ARG A 103 15.02 14.68 -4.51
C ARG A 103 14.93 15.25 -3.10
N ARG A 104 15.41 16.49 -2.93
CA ARG A 104 15.33 17.27 -1.68
C ARG A 104 15.46 18.77 -2.03
N PRO A 105 14.51 19.66 -1.65
CA PRO A 105 13.23 19.31 -1.03
C PRO A 105 12.31 18.57 -2.00
N ALA A 106 11.34 17.81 -1.47
CA ALA A 106 10.36 17.05 -2.22
C ALA A 106 8.91 17.58 -2.06
N GLY A 107 8.75 18.72 -1.36
CA GLY A 107 7.45 19.33 -1.07
C GLY A 107 6.60 18.49 -0.09
N ASN A 108 7.22 17.73 0.81
CA ASN A 108 6.58 16.73 1.65
C ASN A 108 5.68 15.81 0.81
N SER A 109 6.19 15.33 -0.33
CA SER A 109 5.41 14.45 -1.20
C SER A 109 5.00 13.19 -0.46
N ASN A 110 3.77 12.74 -0.69
CA ASN A 110 3.25 11.45 -0.24
C ASN A 110 3.35 10.43 -1.38
N GLY A 111 2.28 10.24 -2.15
CA GLY A 111 2.23 9.31 -3.26
C GLY A 111 3.07 9.73 -4.45
N ASN A 112 3.49 8.74 -5.22
CA ASN A 112 4.12 8.93 -6.51
C ASN A 112 3.53 7.94 -7.52
N THR A 113 3.56 8.32 -8.79
CA THR A 113 3.24 7.45 -9.92
C THR A 113 4.03 7.88 -11.15
N PHE A 114 3.94 7.14 -12.24
CA PHE A 114 4.51 7.51 -13.53
C PHE A 114 3.42 7.58 -14.59
N ASP A 115 3.52 8.53 -15.50
CA ASP A 115 2.66 8.56 -16.67
C ASP A 115 3.15 7.56 -17.74
N TYR A 116 2.37 7.40 -18.81
CA TYR A 116 2.71 6.48 -19.91
C TYR A 116 3.93 6.90 -20.72
N GLN A 117 4.41 8.13 -20.52
CA GLN A 117 5.68 8.61 -21.07
C GLN A 117 6.85 8.35 -20.12
N GLY A 118 6.60 7.83 -18.90
CA GLY A 118 7.63 7.56 -17.91
C GLY A 118 8.04 8.78 -17.08
N ARG A 119 7.25 9.87 -17.11
CA ARG A 119 7.48 11.04 -16.27
C ARG A 119 6.87 10.82 -14.90
N GLN A 120 7.62 11.17 -13.86
CA GLN A 120 7.14 11.05 -12.48
C GLN A 120 6.08 12.09 -12.17
N ILE A 121 5.03 11.64 -11.51
CA ILE A 121 4.00 12.48 -10.90
C ILE A 121 4.10 12.32 -9.39
N SER A 122 4.03 13.41 -8.63
CA SER A 122 4.06 13.42 -7.17
C SER A 122 2.91 14.22 -6.59
N PHE A 123 2.41 13.76 -5.44
CA PHE A 123 1.35 14.41 -4.69
C PHE A 123 1.99 15.09 -3.47
N GLU A 124 2.12 16.43 -3.54
CA GLU A 124 2.85 17.22 -2.55
C GLU A 124 1.91 17.73 -1.45
N HIS A 125 2.12 17.27 -0.22
CA HIS A 125 1.40 17.73 0.95
C HIS A 125 1.78 19.18 1.31
N GLY A 126 3.06 19.47 1.38
CA GLY A 126 3.58 20.77 1.82
C GLY A 126 3.17 21.93 0.91
N ASN A 127 3.06 21.67 -0.39
CA ASN A 127 2.68 22.65 -1.40
C ASN A 127 1.20 22.53 -1.83
N ARG A 128 0.45 21.56 -1.31
CA ARG A 128 -0.97 21.29 -1.64
C ARG A 128 -1.21 21.19 -3.14
N ARG A 129 -0.37 20.44 -3.86
CA ARG A 129 -0.44 20.37 -5.31
C ARG A 129 -0.06 19.00 -5.86
N VAL A 130 -0.46 18.76 -7.10
CA VAL A 130 -0.03 17.61 -7.91
C VAL A 130 0.95 18.14 -8.94
N VAL A 131 2.12 17.52 -9.02
CA VAL A 131 3.18 17.93 -9.95
C VAL A 131 3.64 16.79 -10.83
N ARG A 132 4.16 17.15 -12.02
CA ARG A 132 4.86 16.24 -12.91
C ARG A 132 6.27 16.77 -13.14
N TYR A 133 7.25 15.88 -13.01
CA TYR A 133 8.64 16.19 -13.33
C TYR A 133 8.91 15.87 -14.80
N GLU A 134 9.32 16.88 -15.54
CA GLU A 134 9.61 16.78 -16.97
C GLU A 134 11.02 16.23 -17.21
N TYR A 135 11.31 15.82 -18.45
CA TYR A 135 12.62 15.24 -18.81
C TYR A 135 13.78 16.23 -18.70
N ASP A 136 13.52 17.52 -18.86
CA ASP A 136 14.50 18.60 -18.71
C ASP A 136 14.74 19.00 -17.25
N GLY A 137 14.07 18.32 -16.31
CA GLY A 137 14.15 18.60 -14.87
C GLY A 137 13.20 19.69 -14.39
N SER A 138 12.44 20.33 -15.27
CA SER A 138 11.42 21.30 -14.87
C SER A 138 10.22 20.62 -14.20
N ILE A 139 9.42 21.41 -13.47
CA ILE A 139 8.23 20.93 -12.75
C ILE A 139 7.00 21.59 -13.38
N THR A 140 6.07 20.75 -13.85
CA THR A 140 4.74 21.17 -14.27
C THR A 140 3.75 20.96 -13.14
N VAL A 141 3.10 22.01 -12.67
CA VAL A 141 1.97 21.90 -11.74
C VAL A 141 0.75 21.45 -12.52
N LEU A 142 0.26 20.23 -12.21
CA LEU A 142 -0.92 19.66 -12.85
C LEU A 142 -2.22 20.16 -12.20
N ALA A 143 -2.21 20.31 -10.86
CA ALA A 143 -3.31 20.90 -10.10
C ALA A 143 -2.80 21.44 -8.77
N ASP A 144 -3.30 22.61 -8.35
CA ASP A 144 -3.09 23.23 -7.03
C ASP A 144 -4.40 23.72 -6.40
N LYS A 145 -5.50 23.70 -7.17
CA LYS A 145 -6.80 24.21 -6.75
C LYS A 145 -7.95 23.54 -7.50
N PHE A 146 -9.12 23.57 -6.88
CA PHE A 146 -10.40 23.21 -7.48
C PHE A 146 -11.46 24.26 -7.10
N ASP A 147 -12.29 24.71 -8.06
CA ASP A 147 -13.28 25.77 -7.87
C ASP A 147 -12.72 27.03 -7.20
N GLY A 148 -11.50 27.44 -7.58
CA GLY A 148 -10.81 28.61 -7.05
C GLY A 148 -10.24 28.47 -5.64
N LYS A 149 -10.43 27.33 -4.97
CA LYS A 149 -9.91 27.03 -3.64
C LYS A 149 -8.68 26.13 -3.73
N PRO A 150 -7.67 26.28 -2.85
CA PRO A 150 -6.52 25.38 -2.83
C PRO A 150 -6.94 23.95 -2.52
N LEU A 151 -6.22 22.97 -3.07
CA LEU A 151 -6.35 21.57 -2.69
C LEU A 151 -6.03 21.39 -1.21
N ASN A 152 -6.55 20.32 -0.60
CA ASN A 152 -6.34 20.07 0.84
C ASN A 152 -4.92 19.59 1.15
N ALA A 153 -4.50 18.53 0.59
CA ALA A 153 -3.17 17.92 0.52
C ALA A 153 -3.30 16.60 -0.26
N PRO A 154 -3.04 16.61 -1.58
CA PRO A 154 -3.14 15.41 -2.41
C PRO A 154 -2.27 14.28 -1.88
N ASN A 155 -2.82 13.03 -1.92
CA ASN A 155 -2.21 11.88 -1.25
C ASN A 155 -1.66 10.83 -2.22
N ASP A 156 -2.51 10.13 -2.97
CA ASP A 156 -2.11 9.06 -3.90
C ASP A 156 -2.87 9.19 -5.22
N GLY A 157 -2.40 8.49 -6.26
CA GLY A 157 -3.06 8.56 -7.56
C GLY A 157 -2.58 7.51 -8.56
N ALA A 158 -3.36 7.38 -9.63
CA ALA A 158 -3.09 6.45 -10.72
C ALA A 158 -3.44 7.07 -12.08
N VAL A 159 -2.68 6.70 -13.11
CA VAL A 159 -2.90 7.17 -14.48
C VAL A 159 -3.81 6.19 -15.21
N HIS A 160 -4.89 6.71 -15.78
CA HIS A 160 -5.84 5.95 -16.59
C HIS A 160 -5.34 5.89 -18.06
N PRO A 161 -5.70 4.85 -18.85
CA PRO A 161 -5.24 4.69 -20.24
C PRO A 161 -5.59 5.84 -21.19
N ASP A 162 -6.64 6.62 -20.88
CA ASP A 162 -6.99 7.81 -21.64
C ASP A 162 -6.02 9.01 -21.41
N GLY A 163 -4.98 8.79 -20.58
CA GLY A 163 -4.00 9.81 -20.20
C GLY A 163 -4.45 10.71 -19.05
N SER A 164 -5.64 10.52 -18.49
CA SER A 164 -6.08 11.24 -17.30
C SER A 164 -5.39 10.72 -16.05
N LEU A 165 -5.18 11.61 -15.09
CA LEU A 165 -4.68 11.31 -13.75
C LEU A 165 -5.83 11.36 -12.75
N TRP A 166 -6.00 10.28 -11.99
CA TRP A 166 -6.95 10.23 -10.88
C TRP A 166 -6.19 10.33 -9.56
N PHE A 167 -6.66 11.14 -8.63
CA PHE A 167 -5.98 11.32 -7.35
C PHE A 167 -6.94 11.58 -6.20
N THR A 168 -6.45 11.34 -4.99
CA THR A 168 -7.15 11.53 -3.73
C THR A 168 -6.65 12.77 -3.01
N ASP A 169 -7.55 13.49 -2.32
CA ASP A 169 -7.23 14.71 -1.58
C ASP A 169 -7.85 14.69 -0.17
N PRO A 170 -7.33 13.82 0.75
CA PRO A 170 -7.86 13.68 2.11
C PRO A 170 -7.39 14.79 3.06
N GLY A 171 -6.33 15.52 2.70
CA GLY A 171 -5.84 16.65 3.48
C GLY A 171 -4.94 16.30 4.66
N TYR A 172 -4.37 15.09 4.77
CA TYR A 172 -3.52 14.71 5.90
C TYR A 172 -2.35 15.67 6.12
N GLY A 173 -1.65 16.07 5.06
CA GLY A 173 -0.53 17.01 5.14
C GLY A 173 -0.88 18.42 5.61
N SER A 174 -2.19 18.73 5.74
CA SER A 174 -2.68 20.02 6.24
C SER A 174 -3.15 19.97 7.69
N LEU A 175 -3.14 18.80 8.34
CA LEU A 175 -3.60 18.66 9.72
C LEU A 175 -2.53 19.07 10.74
N MET A 176 -1.25 18.93 10.40
CA MET A 176 -0.12 19.23 11.29
C MET A 176 1.13 19.63 10.51
N ASN A 177 2.16 20.15 11.21
CA ASN A 177 3.45 20.53 10.61
C ASN A 177 4.47 19.36 10.61
N TYR A 178 4.01 18.14 10.45
CA TYR A 178 4.87 16.95 10.42
C TYR A 178 4.98 16.36 9.01
N GLU A 179 3.85 16.24 8.33
CA GLU A 179 3.79 15.70 6.97
C GLU A 179 3.54 16.78 5.90
N GLY A 180 3.55 18.05 6.30
CA GLY A 180 3.29 19.20 5.45
C GLY A 180 3.14 20.47 6.26
N ASN A 181 2.27 21.37 5.82
CA ASN A 181 2.04 22.67 6.44
C ASN A 181 0.62 22.75 6.99
N LYS A 182 0.49 22.84 8.35
CA LYS A 182 -0.81 22.98 8.99
C LYS A 182 -1.61 24.17 8.43
N GLY A 183 -2.88 23.91 8.11
CA GLY A 183 -3.80 24.94 7.63
C GLY A 183 -5.20 24.38 7.45
N GLU A 184 -6.14 25.25 7.14
CA GLU A 184 -7.54 24.89 6.92
C GLU A 184 -7.72 24.01 5.68
N LEU A 185 -8.66 23.07 5.76
CA LEU A 185 -9.19 22.36 4.61
C LEU A 185 -10.29 23.24 3.98
N HIS A 186 -10.07 23.67 2.75
CA HIS A 186 -11.00 24.56 2.05
C HIS A 186 -12.02 23.82 1.19
N LEU A 187 -11.76 22.55 0.92
CA LEU A 187 -12.58 21.65 0.12
C LEU A 187 -13.03 20.46 0.99
N LYS A 188 -14.17 19.88 0.67
CA LYS A 188 -14.52 18.55 1.20
C LYS A 188 -13.52 17.55 0.62
N GLU A 189 -13.11 16.59 1.44
CA GLU A 189 -12.24 15.49 1.00
C GLU A 189 -12.91 14.77 -0.19
N ALA A 190 -12.14 14.55 -1.23
CA ALA A 190 -12.68 14.03 -2.48
C ALA A 190 -11.65 13.31 -3.33
N VAL A 191 -12.15 12.67 -4.37
CA VAL A 191 -11.38 12.08 -5.45
C VAL A 191 -11.56 12.92 -6.70
N TYR A 192 -10.46 13.24 -7.35
CA TYR A 192 -10.43 14.10 -8.52
C TYR A 192 -9.84 13.38 -9.73
N ARG A 193 -10.16 13.90 -10.91
CA ARG A 193 -9.61 13.53 -12.20
C ARG A 193 -9.06 14.78 -12.89
N ILE A 194 -7.82 14.70 -13.37
CA ILE A 194 -7.25 15.69 -14.28
C ILE A 194 -7.27 15.08 -15.67
N ASP A 195 -7.97 15.67 -16.60
CA ASP A 195 -8.01 15.18 -17.97
C ASP A 195 -6.69 15.47 -18.74
N PRO A 196 -6.46 14.86 -19.92
CA PRO A 196 -5.23 15.11 -20.69
C PRO A 196 -5.02 16.55 -21.13
N LYS A 197 -6.07 17.41 -21.04
CA LYS A 197 -5.99 18.85 -21.35
C LYS A 197 -5.73 19.71 -20.11
N GLY A 198 -5.61 19.08 -18.93
CA GLY A 198 -5.35 19.76 -17.66
C GLY A 198 -6.63 20.24 -16.93
N LYS A 199 -7.82 19.87 -17.39
CA LYS A 199 -9.06 20.18 -16.67
C LYS A 199 -9.22 19.25 -15.48
N ILE A 200 -9.38 19.86 -14.28
CA ILE A 200 -9.70 19.11 -13.07
C ILE A 200 -11.21 18.95 -12.89
N GLU A 201 -11.64 17.76 -12.50
CA GLU A 201 -13.04 17.41 -12.23
C GLU A 201 -13.12 16.60 -10.92
N LYS A 202 -14.11 16.87 -10.09
CA LYS A 202 -14.41 16.06 -8.91
C LYS A 202 -15.20 14.83 -9.35
N LEU A 203 -14.70 13.63 -9.00
CA LEU A 203 -15.36 12.36 -9.32
C LEU A 203 -16.37 11.96 -8.25
N THR A 204 -15.94 12.00 -6.98
CA THR A 204 -16.79 11.68 -5.84
C THR A 204 -16.27 12.32 -4.56
N ASP A 205 -17.16 12.69 -3.68
CA ASP A 205 -16.92 13.06 -2.29
C ASP A 205 -17.79 12.23 -1.32
N ASP A 206 -18.30 11.07 -1.80
CA ASP A 206 -19.00 10.06 -0.99
C ASP A 206 -17.97 9.11 -0.34
N ILE A 207 -17.01 9.68 0.34
CA ILE A 207 -15.92 9.02 1.05
C ILE A 207 -15.38 9.99 2.10
N TYR A 208 -14.98 9.49 3.27
CA TYR A 208 -14.56 10.38 4.35
C TYR A 208 -13.13 10.89 4.15
N LYS A 209 -12.15 9.98 4.08
CA LYS A 209 -10.74 10.30 3.81
C LYS A 209 -10.19 9.36 2.74
N PRO A 210 -10.37 9.72 1.46
CA PRO A 210 -9.85 8.90 0.38
C PRO A 210 -8.33 8.84 0.45
N ASN A 211 -7.77 7.62 0.47
CA ASN A 211 -6.35 7.36 0.55
C ASN A 211 -5.86 6.66 -0.73
N GLY A 212 -5.25 5.50 -0.66
CA GLY A 212 -4.80 4.78 -1.83
C GLY A 212 -5.92 4.45 -2.81
N LEU A 213 -5.63 4.52 -4.10
CA LEU A 213 -6.56 4.15 -5.15
C LEU A 213 -5.91 3.28 -6.23
N CYS A 214 -6.70 2.36 -6.80
CA CYS A 214 -6.28 1.58 -7.95
C CYS A 214 -7.46 1.19 -8.84
N PHE A 215 -7.19 0.96 -10.13
CA PHE A 215 -8.17 0.46 -11.07
C PHE A 215 -8.22 -1.08 -11.09
N SER A 216 -9.39 -1.65 -11.47
CA SER A 216 -9.44 -3.05 -11.92
C SER A 216 -8.63 -3.24 -13.21
N PRO A 217 -8.19 -4.48 -13.54
CA PRO A 217 -7.37 -4.72 -14.74
C PRO A 217 -8.00 -4.25 -16.05
N ASP A 218 -9.34 -4.25 -16.13
CA ASP A 218 -10.12 -3.82 -17.28
C ASP A 218 -10.55 -2.34 -17.23
N TYR A 219 -10.12 -1.59 -16.20
CA TYR A 219 -10.47 -0.18 -15.95
C TYR A 219 -11.98 0.10 -15.85
N LYS A 220 -12.78 -0.91 -15.50
CA LYS A 220 -14.21 -0.72 -15.28
C LYS A 220 -14.59 -0.40 -13.85
N LYS A 221 -13.63 -0.54 -12.93
CA LYS A 221 -13.80 -0.22 -11.50
C LYS A 221 -12.63 0.56 -10.97
N VAL A 222 -12.89 1.40 -9.98
CA VAL A 222 -11.88 2.01 -9.12
C VAL A 222 -12.13 1.60 -7.68
N TYR A 223 -11.09 1.13 -7.02
CA TYR A 223 -11.06 0.83 -5.59
C TYR A 223 -10.38 1.98 -4.88
N ILE A 224 -10.91 2.39 -3.72
CA ILE A 224 -10.37 3.50 -2.95
C ILE A 224 -10.44 3.15 -1.46
N ALA A 225 -9.31 3.24 -0.77
CA ALA A 225 -9.25 3.06 0.68
C ALA A 225 -9.90 4.24 1.39
N ASP A 226 -10.82 3.98 2.34
CA ASP A 226 -11.38 5.00 3.21
C ASP A 226 -10.75 4.91 4.60
N THR A 227 -9.86 5.83 4.90
CA THR A 227 -9.21 5.95 6.21
C THR A 227 -9.91 6.95 7.13
N GLY A 228 -11.15 7.30 6.82
CA GLY A 228 -11.93 8.33 7.52
C GLY A 228 -12.07 8.11 9.02
N ALA A 229 -12.17 6.86 9.48
CA ALA A 229 -12.27 6.55 10.91
C ALA A 229 -11.02 6.95 11.73
N SER A 230 -9.94 7.37 11.09
CA SER A 230 -8.79 8.02 11.75
C SER A 230 -9.15 9.39 12.36
N HIS A 231 -10.18 10.07 11.82
CA HIS A 231 -10.58 11.42 12.19
C HIS A 231 -12.07 11.60 12.40
N TYR A 232 -12.91 10.69 11.91
CA TYR A 232 -14.37 10.73 12.00
C TYR A 232 -14.87 9.48 12.71
N GLU A 233 -15.36 9.62 13.94
CA GLU A 233 -15.76 8.50 14.81
C GLU A 233 -16.75 7.51 14.16
N LYS A 234 -17.65 8.02 13.31
CA LYS A 234 -18.67 7.21 12.63
C LYS A 234 -18.28 6.70 11.25
N ALA A 235 -17.08 7.04 10.77
CA ALA A 235 -16.63 6.59 9.47
C ALA A 235 -16.30 5.07 9.48
N PRO A 236 -16.63 4.34 8.44
CA PRO A 236 -16.23 2.95 8.31
C PRO A 236 -14.72 2.84 8.10
N LYS A 237 -14.17 1.66 8.41
CA LYS A 237 -12.81 1.26 8.04
C LYS A 237 -12.96 0.25 6.91
N ASN A 238 -12.86 0.70 5.67
CA ASN A 238 -13.12 -0.15 4.52
C ASN A 238 -12.35 0.29 3.27
N ILE A 239 -12.45 -0.54 2.25
CA ILE A 239 -12.14 -0.16 0.87
C ILE A 239 -13.48 -0.07 0.15
N LYS A 240 -13.73 1.03 -0.53
CA LYS A 240 -14.90 1.25 -1.38
C LYS A 240 -14.58 0.96 -2.83
N VAL A 241 -15.60 0.69 -3.63
CA VAL A 241 -15.50 0.48 -5.06
C VAL A 241 -16.60 1.24 -5.80
N TRP A 242 -16.24 1.83 -6.93
CA TRP A 242 -17.16 2.46 -7.87
C TRP A 242 -17.04 1.81 -9.25
N ASP A 243 -18.11 1.83 -10.00
CA ASP A 243 -18.11 1.47 -11.42
C ASP A 243 -17.67 2.72 -12.22
N ILE A 244 -16.74 2.52 -13.15
CA ILE A 244 -16.26 3.57 -14.05
C ILE A 244 -17.13 3.57 -15.29
N VAL A 245 -17.70 4.72 -15.62
CA VAL A 245 -18.63 4.91 -16.71
C VAL A 245 -18.24 6.09 -17.60
N ASN A 246 -18.97 6.28 -18.70
CA ASN A 246 -18.78 7.38 -19.63
C ASN A 246 -17.33 7.49 -20.13
N ASP A 247 -16.78 6.37 -20.62
CA ASP A 247 -15.44 6.26 -21.18
C ASP A 247 -14.33 6.77 -20.22
N GLY A 248 -14.41 6.36 -18.95
CA GLY A 248 -13.39 6.73 -17.95
C GLY A 248 -13.53 8.13 -17.38
N LYS A 249 -14.71 8.79 -17.50
CA LYS A 249 -14.87 10.19 -17.06
C LYS A 249 -15.70 10.37 -15.81
N LYS A 250 -16.44 9.34 -15.37
CA LYS A 250 -17.32 9.39 -14.21
C LYS A 250 -17.28 8.08 -13.43
N VAL A 251 -17.68 8.17 -12.17
CA VAL A 251 -17.90 7.03 -11.30
C VAL A 251 -19.36 6.98 -10.83
N GLU A 252 -19.90 5.78 -10.71
CA GLU A 252 -21.26 5.50 -10.24
C GLU A 252 -21.26 4.30 -9.31
N ASN A 253 -22.39 4.03 -8.65
CA ASN A 253 -22.64 2.85 -7.83
C ASN A 253 -21.58 2.64 -6.73
N GLY A 254 -21.22 3.72 -6.01
CA GLY A 254 -20.28 3.65 -4.88
C GLY A 254 -20.80 2.71 -3.79
N ARG A 255 -19.97 1.74 -3.38
CA ARG A 255 -20.32 0.74 -2.36
C ARG A 255 -19.09 0.24 -1.63
N GLU A 256 -19.29 -0.39 -0.48
CA GLU A 256 -18.22 -1.12 0.19
C GLU A 256 -17.78 -2.30 -0.69
N PHE A 257 -16.47 -2.43 -0.87
CA PHE A 257 -15.85 -3.62 -1.44
C PHE A 257 -15.52 -4.60 -0.34
N VAL A 258 -14.78 -4.17 0.68
CA VAL A 258 -14.42 -4.99 1.84
C VAL A 258 -14.33 -4.13 3.10
N SER A 259 -14.73 -4.70 4.23
CA SER A 259 -14.44 -4.17 5.55
C SER A 259 -13.00 -4.50 5.95
N MET A 260 -12.32 -3.57 6.62
CA MET A 260 -11.00 -3.80 7.23
C MET A 260 -11.10 -4.42 8.63
N MET A 261 -12.28 -4.76 9.10
CA MET A 261 -12.48 -5.55 10.32
C MET A 261 -12.26 -7.03 10.00
N MET A 262 -11.21 -7.60 10.56
CA MET A 262 -10.76 -8.95 10.23
C MET A 262 -10.36 -9.73 11.47
N ALA A 263 -10.54 -11.06 11.43
CA ALA A 263 -9.99 -11.96 12.43
C ALA A 263 -8.46 -11.98 12.36
N VAL A 264 -7.80 -11.81 13.49
CA VAL A 264 -6.35 -11.76 13.62
C VAL A 264 -5.88 -12.80 14.62
N GLU A 265 -4.89 -13.58 14.21
CA GLU A 265 -4.14 -14.48 15.09
C GLU A 265 -2.81 -13.81 15.48
N GLN A 266 -2.63 -13.55 16.76
CA GLN A 266 -1.38 -12.98 17.26
C GLN A 266 -0.25 -14.00 17.22
N ARG A 267 0.97 -13.58 16.88
CA ARG A 267 2.16 -14.42 16.96
C ARG A 267 2.43 -14.80 18.42
N GLY A 268 2.72 -16.09 18.66
CA GLY A 268 3.07 -16.59 20.02
C GLY A 268 1.89 -16.70 20.97
N GLY A 269 0.66 -16.47 20.50
CA GLY A 269 -0.54 -16.75 21.28
C GLY A 269 -0.61 -18.24 21.58
N LEU A 270 -0.58 -18.62 22.86
CA LEU A 270 -1.27 -19.83 23.35
C LEU A 270 -2.58 -19.85 22.59
N LYS A 271 -3.00 -20.99 21.98
CA LYS A 271 -4.27 -21.16 21.23
C LYS A 271 -5.31 -20.13 21.69
N GLY A 272 -5.16 -18.91 21.23
CA GLY A 272 -5.88 -17.73 21.67
C GLY A 272 -7.00 -17.48 20.70
N GLU A 273 -8.11 -17.05 21.23
CA GLU A 273 -9.27 -16.63 20.50
C GLU A 273 -8.86 -15.62 19.42
N SER A 274 -9.21 -15.92 18.17
CA SER A 274 -9.11 -14.98 17.07
C SER A 274 -9.95 -13.73 17.42
N LYS A 275 -9.30 -12.56 17.53
CA LYS A 275 -10.00 -11.31 17.78
C LYS A 275 -10.32 -10.60 16.50
N ASN A 276 -11.54 -10.11 16.35
CA ASN A 276 -11.88 -9.20 15.27
C ASN A 276 -11.29 -7.82 15.56
N LEU A 277 -10.33 -7.41 14.75
CA LEU A 277 -9.65 -6.11 14.82
C LEU A 277 -9.83 -5.37 13.51
N ALA A 278 -9.89 -4.04 13.58
CA ALA A 278 -10.04 -3.19 12.41
C ALA A 278 -8.95 -2.12 12.40
N GLY A 279 -7.98 -2.30 11.50
CA GLY A 279 -7.01 -1.29 11.14
C GLY A 279 -7.49 -0.42 9.99
N PHE A 280 -6.57 0.27 9.35
CA PHE A 280 -6.83 1.09 8.17
C PHE A 280 -6.16 0.47 6.95
N ALA A 281 -6.87 0.43 5.82
CA ALA A 281 -6.22 0.32 4.52
C ALA A 281 -5.62 1.67 4.17
N ASP A 282 -4.47 1.65 3.50
CA ASP A 282 -3.74 2.85 3.08
C ASP A 282 -3.46 2.77 1.56
N GLY A 283 -2.24 2.71 1.08
CA GLY A 283 -1.97 2.49 -0.33
C GLY A 283 -2.43 1.13 -0.84
N ILE A 284 -3.05 1.08 -2.01
CA ILE A 284 -3.59 -0.16 -2.59
C ILE A 284 -3.21 -0.30 -4.05
N ARG A 285 -3.00 -1.54 -4.52
CA ARG A 285 -2.74 -1.84 -5.94
C ARG A 285 -3.49 -3.11 -6.36
N CYS A 286 -3.84 -3.18 -7.65
CA CYS A 286 -4.50 -4.33 -8.24
C CYS A 286 -3.49 -5.18 -9.03
N ASP A 287 -3.61 -6.51 -8.96
CA ASP A 287 -2.86 -7.42 -9.82
C ASP A 287 -3.63 -7.78 -11.09
N VAL A 288 -2.98 -8.46 -12.03
CA VAL A 288 -3.57 -8.85 -13.33
C VAL A 288 -4.77 -9.79 -13.22
N ASP A 289 -4.94 -10.49 -12.09
CA ASP A 289 -6.09 -11.36 -11.81
C ASP A 289 -7.24 -10.59 -11.12
N GLY A 290 -7.05 -9.30 -10.84
CA GLY A 290 -8.04 -8.44 -10.20
C GLY A 290 -8.03 -8.49 -8.67
N ASN A 291 -7.03 -9.11 -8.04
CA ASN A 291 -6.93 -9.05 -6.60
C ASN A 291 -6.44 -7.66 -6.16
N VAL A 292 -7.02 -7.14 -5.09
CA VAL A 292 -6.58 -5.89 -4.45
C VAL A 292 -5.58 -6.22 -3.35
N TRP A 293 -4.36 -5.71 -3.50
CA TRP A 293 -3.28 -5.79 -2.52
C TRP A 293 -3.29 -4.50 -1.72
N ALA A 294 -3.72 -4.59 -0.48
CA ALA A 294 -3.97 -3.43 0.38
C ALA A 294 -2.95 -3.41 1.52
N SER A 295 -2.13 -2.36 1.55
CA SER A 295 -1.35 -2.05 2.74
C SER A 295 -2.28 -1.71 3.90
N ALA A 296 -1.90 -2.08 5.10
CA ALA A 296 -2.72 -1.82 6.27
C ALA A 296 -1.88 -1.78 7.56
N GLY A 297 -2.46 -1.17 8.60
CA GLY A 297 -1.79 -1.11 9.88
C GLY A 297 -2.64 -0.50 11.00
N TRP A 298 -1.93 -0.03 12.04
CA TRP A 298 -2.47 0.57 13.26
C TRP A 298 -3.17 -0.43 14.17
N VAL A 299 -2.80 -1.70 14.09
CA VAL A 299 -3.32 -2.79 14.96
C VAL A 299 -2.18 -3.53 15.65
N GLY A 300 -1.06 -3.73 14.94
CA GLY A 300 0.11 -4.44 15.44
C GLY A 300 0.27 -5.83 14.86
N ASP A 301 1.02 -6.68 15.60
CA ASP A 301 1.44 -8.00 15.14
C ASP A 301 0.26 -8.88 14.70
N GLY A 302 0.43 -9.52 13.55
CA GLY A 302 -0.56 -10.39 12.92
C GLY A 302 -1.57 -9.66 12.02
N TYR A 303 -1.64 -8.31 12.08
CA TYR A 303 -2.49 -7.51 11.22
C TYR A 303 -1.66 -6.63 10.27
N ASP A 304 -0.66 -5.92 10.82
CA ASP A 304 0.10 -4.92 10.06
C ASP A 304 0.87 -5.58 8.92
N GLY A 305 0.74 -5.01 7.72
CA GLY A 305 1.30 -5.57 6.50
C GLY A 305 0.41 -5.39 5.27
N VAL A 306 0.34 -6.41 4.41
CA VAL A 306 -0.45 -6.34 3.17
C VAL A 306 -1.52 -7.42 3.17
N HIS A 307 -2.79 -7.01 3.09
CA HIS A 307 -3.93 -7.90 2.93
C HIS A 307 -4.29 -8.05 1.46
N VAL A 308 -4.54 -9.26 1.01
CA VAL A 308 -4.88 -9.54 -0.39
C VAL A 308 -6.33 -10.00 -0.48
N PHE A 309 -7.13 -9.26 -1.23
CA PHE A 309 -8.55 -9.52 -1.45
C PHE A 309 -8.79 -9.94 -2.90
N ALA A 310 -9.47 -11.06 -3.08
CA ALA A 310 -9.93 -11.49 -4.40
C ALA A 310 -11.04 -10.55 -4.92
N PRO A 311 -11.35 -10.57 -6.23
CA PRO A 311 -12.39 -9.72 -6.82
C PRO A 311 -13.78 -9.86 -6.18
N ASP A 312 -14.05 -10.96 -5.51
CA ASP A 312 -15.29 -11.21 -4.76
C ASP A 312 -15.27 -10.65 -3.33
N GLY A 313 -14.20 -9.96 -2.93
CA GLY A 313 -14.02 -9.40 -1.59
C GLY A 313 -13.48 -10.40 -0.55
N THR A 314 -13.27 -11.66 -0.91
CA THR A 314 -12.69 -12.63 0.02
C THR A 314 -11.23 -12.27 0.31
N ARG A 315 -10.83 -12.15 1.58
CA ARG A 315 -9.44 -12.04 1.99
C ARG A 315 -8.73 -13.38 1.76
N ILE A 316 -7.83 -13.44 0.79
CA ILE A 316 -7.17 -14.69 0.40
C ILE A 316 -5.76 -14.83 0.95
N GLY A 317 -5.08 -13.72 1.25
CA GLY A 317 -3.69 -13.73 1.70
C GLY A 317 -3.35 -12.58 2.64
N LEU A 318 -2.23 -12.76 3.33
CA LEU A 318 -1.65 -11.75 4.22
C LEU A 318 -0.12 -11.85 4.14
N ILE A 319 0.53 -10.72 3.92
CA ILE A 319 1.97 -10.54 4.09
C ILE A 319 2.17 -9.76 5.38
N ARG A 320 2.72 -10.40 6.41
CA ARG A 320 2.95 -9.76 7.70
C ARG A 320 4.23 -8.95 7.69
N LEU A 321 4.17 -7.73 8.20
CA LEU A 321 5.34 -6.88 8.44
C LEU A 321 5.47 -6.59 9.95
N PRO A 322 6.67 -6.23 10.42
CA PRO A 322 6.91 -5.89 11.84
C PRO A 322 6.43 -4.47 12.20
N GLU A 323 5.94 -3.73 11.23
CA GLU A 323 5.51 -2.33 11.36
C GLU A 323 4.34 -2.06 10.41
N ILE A 324 3.66 -0.92 10.60
CA ILE A 324 2.56 -0.48 9.74
C ILE A 324 3.04 -0.45 8.28
N CYS A 325 2.25 -1.04 7.37
CA CYS A 325 2.47 -0.87 5.95
C CYS A 325 1.63 0.31 5.44
N SER A 326 2.29 1.33 4.92
CA SER A 326 1.66 2.54 4.42
C SER A 326 1.23 2.43 2.96
N ASN A 327 2.07 1.81 2.10
CA ASN A 327 1.75 1.72 0.67
C ASN A 327 2.44 0.53 0.00
N VAL A 328 1.99 0.17 -1.21
CA VAL A 328 2.52 -0.93 -2.00
C VAL A 328 2.68 -0.53 -3.47
N CYS A 329 3.64 -1.18 -4.14
CA CYS A 329 3.86 -1.03 -5.59
C CYS A 329 4.38 -2.33 -6.19
N PHE A 330 3.83 -2.72 -7.33
CA PHE A 330 4.41 -3.80 -8.14
C PHE A 330 5.52 -3.24 -9.03
N GLY A 331 6.70 -3.88 -8.98
CA GLY A 331 7.84 -3.45 -9.79
C GLY A 331 8.80 -4.59 -10.11
N GLY A 332 10.03 -4.21 -10.46
CA GLY A 332 11.03 -5.13 -10.97
C GLY A 332 10.86 -5.40 -12.48
N PRO A 333 11.87 -6.00 -13.15
CA PRO A 333 11.84 -6.20 -14.60
C PRO A 333 10.65 -7.01 -15.12
N LYS A 334 10.11 -7.90 -14.29
CA LYS A 334 8.92 -8.72 -14.61
C LYS A 334 7.65 -8.20 -13.94
N ARG A 335 7.71 -7.07 -13.21
CA ARG A 335 6.60 -6.48 -12.46
C ARG A 335 5.93 -7.45 -11.46
N ASN A 336 6.67 -8.43 -10.97
CA ASN A 336 6.26 -9.46 -10.01
C ASN A 336 7.00 -9.34 -8.67
N ARG A 337 7.63 -8.20 -8.41
CA ARG A 337 8.20 -7.86 -7.11
C ARG A 337 7.30 -6.83 -6.44
N LEU A 338 6.69 -7.22 -5.34
CA LEU A 338 5.90 -6.30 -4.52
C LEU A 338 6.86 -5.54 -3.61
N PHE A 339 6.90 -4.23 -3.74
CA PHE A 339 7.54 -3.29 -2.82
C PHE A 339 6.50 -2.79 -1.83
N MET A 340 6.91 -2.65 -0.58
CA MET A 340 6.04 -2.27 0.54
C MET A 340 6.77 -1.23 1.36
N THR A 341 6.21 -0.04 1.48
CA THR A 341 6.68 0.96 2.44
C THR A 341 6.09 0.63 3.80
N GLY A 342 6.96 0.32 4.74
CA GLY A 342 6.63 0.30 6.16
C GLY A 342 6.76 1.71 6.73
N SER A 343 6.43 1.90 8.02
CA SER A 343 6.57 3.23 8.63
C SER A 343 8.01 3.76 8.55
N GLN A 344 9.00 2.90 8.80
CA GLN A 344 10.42 3.29 8.84
C GLN A 344 11.29 2.57 7.80
N SER A 345 10.72 1.64 7.04
CA SER A 345 11.52 0.75 6.19
C SER A 345 10.86 0.53 4.82
N LEU A 346 11.69 0.16 3.84
CA LEU A 346 11.26 -0.36 2.56
C LEU A 346 11.46 -1.88 2.54
N TYR A 347 10.40 -2.62 2.26
CA TYR A 347 10.40 -4.07 2.10
C TYR A 347 10.10 -4.48 0.67
N ALA A 348 10.48 -5.69 0.31
CA ALA A 348 10.10 -6.30 -0.96
C ALA A 348 9.98 -7.82 -0.87
N VAL A 349 9.12 -8.39 -1.70
CA VAL A 349 8.96 -9.84 -1.88
C VAL A 349 8.61 -10.15 -3.33
N TYR A 350 9.10 -11.26 -3.85
CA TYR A 350 8.65 -11.77 -5.14
C TYR A 350 7.35 -12.57 -4.98
N VAL A 351 6.45 -12.37 -5.92
CA VAL A 351 5.15 -13.07 -6.01
C VAL A 351 4.93 -13.61 -7.42
N GLU A 352 4.06 -14.61 -7.57
CA GLU A 352 3.75 -15.23 -8.88
C GLU A 352 2.54 -14.54 -9.53
N THR A 353 2.55 -13.21 -9.52
CA THR A 353 1.62 -12.35 -10.27
C THR A 353 2.30 -11.04 -10.63
N GLN A 354 1.65 -10.22 -11.42
CA GLN A 354 2.12 -8.92 -11.84
C GLN A 354 1.10 -7.84 -11.46
N GLY A 355 1.58 -6.62 -11.24
CA GLY A 355 0.68 -5.49 -11.13
C GLY A 355 -0.12 -5.28 -12.41
N ALA A 356 -1.41 -4.98 -12.28
CA ALA A 356 -2.30 -4.77 -13.43
C ALA A 356 -1.88 -3.56 -14.29
N HIS A 357 -1.31 -2.53 -13.65
CA HIS A 357 -1.03 -1.24 -14.29
C HIS A 357 0.44 -0.86 -14.16
N ILE A 358 0.85 0.22 -14.82
CA ILE A 358 2.26 0.63 -14.93
C ILE A 358 2.89 1.06 -13.60
N THR A 359 2.13 1.40 -12.60
CA THR A 359 2.61 1.76 -11.24
C THR A 359 1.63 1.28 -10.19
#